data_b5bc212130e223520ad0a3c9c05fdb43
#
_entry.id   b5bc212130e223520ad0a3c9c05fdb43
#
_cell.length_a   1.000
_cell.length_b   1.000
_cell.length_c   1.000
_cell.angle_alpha   90.00
_cell.angle_beta   90.00
_cell.angle_gamma   90.00
#
_symmetry.space_group_name_H-M   'P 1'
#
loop_
_entity.id
_entity.type
_entity.pdbx_description
1 polymer ?
#
loop_
_entity_poly.entity_id
_entity_poly.type
_entity_poly.pdbx_seq_one_letter_code
_entity_poly.pdbx_strand_id
1 'polypeptide(L)'
;MATQASVLVPLLEGFEEIEAVTIIDVLRRADVHVLVAGDRAGPVRGSHGIGVVADISLDEVNAGDLAMIALPGGMPGAARLAEHAVVQRLIREVRDHAGYTAAVCAGPMALGAAGVLEGKLATCYPGMEKHLTGADTREDRVIVDGKVVTSRGPGTALEFALTLVSLLIGPQKEADLEQSMLVTREIEARHVHHA
;
A
#
# COMPACT_ATOMS: atom_id res chain seq x y z
N MET A 1 11.79 25.37 -0.74
CA MET A 1 11.64 24.19 -1.62
C MET A 1 10.50 23.38 -1.03
N ALA A 2 9.49 23.02 -1.82
CA ALA A 2 8.45 22.09 -1.33
C ALA A 2 9.15 20.76 -0.97
N THR A 3 8.95 20.29 0.25
CA THR A 3 9.43 18.97 0.66
C THR A 3 8.75 17.94 -0.23
N GLN A 4 9.55 17.15 -0.96
CA GLN A 4 9.04 16.09 -1.80
C GLN A 4 8.26 15.09 -0.93
N ALA A 5 7.05 14.71 -1.34
CA ALA A 5 6.25 13.75 -0.60
C ALA A 5 7.01 12.43 -0.44
N SER A 6 7.19 11.98 0.80
CA SER A 6 7.88 10.72 1.10
C SER A 6 6.87 9.65 1.47
N VAL A 7 7.04 8.45 0.91
CA VAL A 7 6.20 7.27 1.18
C VAL A 7 7.06 6.17 1.76
N LEU A 8 6.63 5.61 2.88
CA LEU A 8 7.24 4.41 3.44
C LEU A 8 6.56 3.15 2.88
N VAL A 9 7.38 2.22 2.39
CA VAL A 9 6.95 0.86 2.07
C VAL A 9 7.72 -0.12 2.97
N PRO A 10 7.13 -0.57 4.09
CA PRO A 10 7.78 -1.52 4.98
C PRO A 10 7.72 -2.92 4.38
N LEU A 11 8.85 -3.61 4.34
CA LEU A 11 8.97 -4.98 3.87
C LEU A 11 9.49 -5.88 4.99
N LEU A 12 8.69 -6.88 5.33
CA LEU A 12 9.12 -7.99 6.21
C LEU A 12 9.09 -9.29 5.42
N GLU A 13 9.94 -10.24 5.82
CA GLU A 13 10.08 -11.51 5.11
C GLU A 13 8.74 -12.21 4.87
N GLY A 14 8.46 -12.59 3.62
CA GLY A 14 7.19 -13.15 3.18
C GLY A 14 6.18 -12.13 2.66
N PHE A 15 6.62 -10.89 2.33
CA PHE A 15 5.78 -9.93 1.61
C PHE A 15 5.40 -10.44 0.21
N GLU A 16 4.32 -9.90 -0.38
CA GLU A 16 3.94 -10.22 -1.76
C GLU A 16 4.71 -9.34 -2.75
N GLU A 17 5.47 -9.98 -3.63
CA GLU A 17 6.42 -9.32 -4.53
C GLU A 17 5.75 -8.44 -5.57
N ILE A 18 4.66 -8.94 -6.20
CA ILE A 18 3.91 -8.17 -7.20
C ILE A 18 3.40 -6.86 -6.58
N GLU A 19 2.84 -6.93 -5.38
CA GLU A 19 2.27 -5.78 -4.70
C GLU A 19 3.34 -4.78 -4.30
N ALA A 20 4.39 -5.23 -3.60
CA ALA A 20 5.47 -4.38 -3.13
C ALA A 20 6.19 -3.67 -4.28
N VAL A 21 6.60 -4.43 -5.32
CA VAL A 21 7.33 -3.86 -6.46
C VAL A 21 6.45 -2.92 -7.26
N THR A 22 5.15 -3.25 -7.45
CA THR A 22 4.22 -2.36 -8.15
C THR A 22 4.05 -1.03 -7.41
N ILE A 23 3.84 -1.05 -6.09
CA ILE A 23 3.74 0.16 -5.29
C ILE A 23 5.01 1.01 -5.42
N ILE A 24 6.18 0.40 -5.24
CA ILE A 24 7.47 1.09 -5.27
C ILE A 24 7.75 1.69 -6.66
N ASP A 25 7.60 0.90 -7.73
CA ASP A 25 7.90 1.33 -9.10
C ASP A 25 6.97 2.45 -9.56
N VAL A 26 5.66 2.29 -9.38
CA VAL A 26 4.66 3.27 -9.82
C VAL A 26 4.83 4.60 -9.10
N LEU A 27 5.05 4.60 -7.78
CA LEU A 27 5.31 5.81 -7.03
C LEU A 27 6.62 6.49 -7.44
N ARG A 28 7.68 5.73 -7.69
CA ARG A 28 8.97 6.27 -8.19
C ARG A 28 8.85 6.86 -9.59
N ARG A 29 8.01 6.29 -10.47
CA ARG A 29 7.67 6.88 -11.79
C ARG A 29 6.92 8.22 -11.66
N ALA A 30 6.22 8.43 -10.56
CA ALA A 30 5.56 9.69 -10.24
C ALA A 30 6.52 10.72 -9.59
N ASP A 31 7.81 10.44 -9.52
CA ASP A 31 8.82 11.25 -8.83
C ASP A 31 8.58 11.37 -7.32
N VAL A 32 7.84 10.41 -6.73
CA VAL A 32 7.65 10.33 -5.28
C VAL A 32 8.90 9.71 -4.65
N HIS A 33 9.38 10.29 -3.55
CA HIS A 33 10.45 9.69 -2.76
C HIS A 33 9.93 8.48 -1.98
N VAL A 34 10.33 7.27 -2.37
CA VAL A 34 9.92 6.01 -1.74
C VAL A 34 11.05 5.43 -0.91
N LEU A 35 10.82 5.35 0.41
CA LEU A 35 11.68 4.66 1.37
C LEU A 35 11.21 3.21 1.50
N VAL A 36 12.05 2.28 1.12
CA VAL A 36 11.82 0.86 1.38
C VAL A 36 12.55 0.50 2.67
N ALA A 37 11.82 0.10 3.71
CA ALA A 37 12.42 -0.23 5.00
C ALA A 37 12.12 -1.66 5.45
N GLY A 38 13.12 -2.34 5.97
CA GLY A 38 13.00 -3.68 6.57
C GLY A 38 13.41 -3.69 8.05
N ASP A 39 13.48 -4.85 8.67
CA ASP A 39 14.07 -5.01 10.02
C ASP A 39 15.50 -4.47 10.09
N ARG A 40 16.18 -4.48 8.95
CA ARG A 40 17.49 -3.89 8.69
C ARG A 40 17.61 -3.53 7.21
N ALA A 41 18.53 -2.68 6.85
CA ALA A 41 18.91 -2.45 5.46
C ALA A 41 19.42 -3.74 4.81
N GLY A 42 19.11 -3.93 3.52
CA GLY A 42 19.55 -5.11 2.77
C GLY A 42 18.40 -5.96 2.22
N PRO A 43 18.70 -7.16 1.69
CA PRO A 43 17.70 -7.97 1.01
C PRO A 43 16.66 -8.54 1.99
N VAL A 44 15.39 -8.35 1.62
CA VAL A 44 14.23 -8.97 2.25
C VAL A 44 13.63 -9.95 1.25
N ARG A 45 13.35 -11.17 1.66
CA ARG A 45 12.81 -12.22 0.80
C ARG A 45 11.28 -12.21 0.82
N GLY A 46 10.66 -12.14 -0.36
CA GLY A 46 9.21 -12.24 -0.52
C GLY A 46 8.69 -13.68 -0.41
N SER A 47 7.37 -13.82 -0.46
CA SER A 47 6.65 -15.08 -0.30
C SER A 47 6.92 -16.08 -1.42
N HIS A 48 7.30 -15.61 -2.61
CA HIS A 48 7.64 -16.43 -3.78
C HIS A 48 9.17 -16.49 -4.03
N GLY A 49 9.96 -16.01 -3.08
CA GLY A 49 11.43 -16.15 -3.09
C GLY A 49 12.19 -15.07 -3.84
N ILE A 50 11.52 -14.04 -4.35
CA ILE A 50 12.16 -12.87 -4.96
C ILE A 50 12.62 -11.93 -3.85
N GLY A 51 13.87 -11.47 -3.91
CA GLY A 51 14.42 -10.52 -2.94
C GLY A 51 14.28 -9.09 -3.41
N VAL A 52 13.84 -8.21 -2.49
CA VAL A 52 13.87 -6.76 -2.67
C VAL A 52 14.81 -6.17 -1.62
N VAL A 53 15.64 -5.20 -2.02
CA VAL A 53 16.59 -4.57 -1.10
C VAL A 53 15.88 -3.44 -0.36
N ALA A 54 15.84 -3.53 0.97
CA ALA A 54 15.42 -2.42 1.82
C ALA A 54 16.56 -1.38 1.90
N ASP A 55 16.20 -0.11 1.74
CA ASP A 55 17.14 1.02 1.72
C ASP A 55 17.68 1.28 3.14
N ILE A 56 16.81 1.16 4.15
CA ILE A 56 17.11 1.48 5.57
C ILE A 56 16.43 0.49 6.53
N SER A 57 16.78 0.58 7.82
CA SER A 57 16.06 -0.08 8.89
C SER A 57 14.76 0.66 9.26
N LEU A 58 13.72 -0.07 9.67
CA LEU A 58 12.48 0.50 10.21
C LEU A 58 12.72 1.41 11.41
N ASP A 59 13.73 1.12 12.22
CA ASP A 59 14.10 1.92 13.39
C ASP A 59 14.64 3.32 13.03
N GLU A 60 15.14 3.49 11.81
CA GLU A 60 15.69 4.77 11.31
C GLU A 60 14.62 5.67 10.68
N VAL A 61 13.38 5.17 10.52
CA VAL A 61 12.29 5.91 9.88
C VAL A 61 11.69 6.94 10.84
N ASN A 62 11.63 8.19 10.37
CA ASN A 62 10.92 9.28 11.03
C ASN A 62 9.55 9.51 10.39
N ALA A 63 8.47 9.25 11.13
CA ALA A 63 7.10 9.41 10.62
C ALA A 63 6.74 10.86 10.26
N GLY A 64 7.39 11.85 10.87
CA GLY A 64 7.16 13.27 10.57
C GLY A 64 7.53 13.69 9.15
N ASP A 65 8.36 12.89 8.47
CA ASP A 65 8.78 13.13 7.09
C ASP A 65 7.88 12.41 6.06
N LEU A 66 6.90 11.62 6.53
CA LEU A 66 6.07 10.78 5.68
C LEU A 66 4.72 11.41 5.34
N ALA A 67 4.41 11.48 4.06
CA ALA A 67 3.07 11.78 3.57
C ALA A 67 2.16 10.53 3.55
N MET A 68 2.77 9.34 3.52
CA MET A 68 2.05 8.07 3.42
C MET A 68 2.88 6.89 3.93
N ILE A 69 2.19 5.88 4.49
CA ILE A 69 2.71 4.52 4.65
C ILE A 69 1.87 3.57 3.78
N ALA A 70 2.51 2.76 2.93
CA ALA A 70 1.85 1.83 2.01
C ALA A 70 2.33 0.40 2.26
N LEU A 71 1.40 -0.45 2.71
CA LEU A 71 1.66 -1.80 3.20
C LEU A 71 1.30 -2.83 2.13
N PRO A 72 2.26 -3.60 1.59
CA PRO A 72 1.94 -4.77 0.78
C PRO A 72 1.37 -5.89 1.64
N GLY A 73 0.74 -6.86 0.99
CA GLY A 73 0.31 -8.09 1.62
C GLY A 73 1.37 -9.18 1.58
N GLY A 74 0.91 -10.40 1.34
CA GLY A 74 1.73 -11.60 1.41
C GLY A 74 1.77 -12.19 2.82
N MET A 75 1.81 -13.52 2.90
CA MET A 75 1.94 -14.22 4.17
C MET A 75 3.29 -14.97 4.22
N PRO A 76 3.98 -14.91 5.33
CA PRO A 76 3.64 -14.32 6.63
C PRO A 76 3.96 -12.82 6.77
N GLY A 77 4.41 -12.12 5.73
CA GLY A 77 4.85 -10.72 5.78
C GLY A 77 3.81 -9.77 6.40
N ALA A 78 2.56 -9.84 5.94
CA ALA A 78 1.47 -9.00 6.46
C ALA A 78 1.16 -9.27 7.94
N ALA A 79 1.20 -10.53 8.38
CA ALA A 79 1.04 -10.87 9.79
C ALA A 79 2.17 -10.26 10.64
N ARG A 80 3.40 -10.34 10.15
CA ARG A 80 4.56 -9.71 10.81
C ARG A 80 4.40 -8.19 10.88
N LEU A 81 3.93 -7.53 9.80
CA LEU A 81 3.65 -6.09 9.83
C LEU A 81 2.59 -5.74 10.90
N ALA A 82 1.57 -6.57 11.06
CA ALA A 82 0.53 -6.37 12.07
C ALA A 82 1.03 -6.52 13.51
N GLU A 83 2.06 -7.33 13.74
CA GLU A 83 2.66 -7.60 15.05
C GLU A 83 3.89 -6.71 15.34
N HIS A 84 4.49 -6.09 14.33
CA HIS A 84 5.75 -5.35 14.46
C HIS A 84 5.55 -4.01 15.17
N ALA A 85 6.09 -3.85 16.36
CA ALA A 85 5.87 -2.67 17.21
C ALA A 85 6.20 -1.34 16.52
N VAL A 86 7.32 -1.28 15.77
CA VAL A 86 7.73 -0.06 15.04
C VAL A 86 6.76 0.25 13.91
N VAL A 87 6.35 -0.74 13.12
CA VAL A 87 5.36 -0.54 12.04
C VAL A 87 4.04 -0.04 12.61
N GLN A 88 3.57 -0.64 13.69
CA GLN A 88 2.35 -0.24 14.37
C GLN A 88 2.42 1.20 14.91
N ARG A 89 3.57 1.60 15.43
CA ARG A 89 3.84 2.98 15.85
C ARG A 89 3.80 3.91 14.63
N LEU A 90 4.52 3.59 13.56
CA LEU A 90 4.60 4.41 12.35
C LEU A 90 3.23 4.61 11.68
N ILE A 91 2.39 3.56 11.61
CA ILE A 91 1.01 3.69 11.09
C ILE A 91 0.22 4.73 11.87
N ARG A 92 0.26 4.67 13.22
CA ARG A 92 -0.45 5.62 14.06
C ARG A 92 0.10 7.05 13.94
N GLU A 93 1.41 7.20 13.93
CA GLU A 93 2.06 8.51 13.80
C GLU A 93 1.76 9.16 12.44
N VAL A 94 1.79 8.39 11.34
CA VAL A 94 1.39 8.89 10.00
C VAL A 94 -0.06 9.36 10.00
N ARG A 95 -0.98 8.57 10.57
CA ARG A 95 -2.39 8.98 10.75
C ARG A 95 -2.49 10.29 11.54
N ASP A 96 -1.78 10.39 12.66
CA ASP A 96 -1.86 11.53 13.59
C ASP A 96 -1.31 12.82 12.96
N HIS A 97 -0.37 12.70 12.01
CA HIS A 97 0.12 13.79 11.17
C HIS A 97 -0.74 14.03 9.90
N ALA A 98 -1.95 13.46 9.83
CA ALA A 98 -2.86 13.55 8.69
C ALA A 98 -2.27 13.01 7.36
N GLY A 99 -1.29 12.11 7.42
CA GLY A 99 -0.79 11.34 6.30
C GLY A 99 -1.75 10.20 5.90
N TYR A 100 -1.50 9.61 4.73
CA TYR A 100 -2.28 8.47 4.27
C TYR A 100 -1.78 7.15 4.87
N THR A 101 -2.71 6.28 5.27
CA THR A 101 -2.43 4.91 5.64
C THR A 101 -3.03 4.00 4.56
N ALA A 102 -2.18 3.35 3.79
CA ALA A 102 -2.57 2.58 2.62
C ALA A 102 -2.13 1.12 2.75
N ALA A 103 -2.96 0.18 2.28
CA ALA A 103 -2.63 -1.24 2.35
C ALA A 103 -3.37 -2.06 1.28
N VAL A 104 -2.77 -3.14 0.79
CA VAL A 104 -3.36 -4.05 -0.20
C VAL A 104 -3.35 -5.50 0.28
N CYS A 105 -4.31 -6.30 -0.19
CA CYS A 105 -4.37 -7.75 0.02
C CYS A 105 -4.53 -8.14 1.51
N ALA A 106 -3.53 -8.78 2.11
CA ALA A 106 -3.48 -9.08 3.53
C ALA A 106 -2.95 -7.89 4.36
N GLY A 107 -2.32 -6.89 3.74
CA GLY A 107 -1.76 -5.70 4.40
C GLY A 107 -2.74 -4.93 5.29
N PRO A 108 -4.05 -4.78 4.94
CA PRO A 108 -5.03 -4.09 5.77
C PRO A 108 -5.18 -4.67 7.19
N MET A 109 -4.78 -5.92 7.44
CA MET A 109 -4.76 -6.46 8.81
C MET A 109 -3.85 -5.65 9.74
N ALA A 110 -2.74 -5.09 9.23
CA ALA A 110 -1.87 -4.22 10.02
C ALA A 110 -2.52 -2.87 10.34
N LEU A 111 -3.36 -2.34 9.42
CA LEU A 111 -4.18 -1.15 9.68
C LEU A 111 -5.24 -1.41 10.75
N GLY A 112 -5.89 -2.59 10.70
CA GLY A 112 -6.83 -3.03 11.73
C GLY A 112 -6.17 -3.14 13.11
N ALA A 113 -4.99 -3.77 13.19
CA ALA A 113 -4.20 -3.89 14.41
C ALA A 113 -3.76 -2.51 14.97
N ALA A 114 -3.50 -1.55 14.11
CA ALA A 114 -3.16 -0.18 14.51
C ALA A 114 -4.37 0.65 14.98
N GLY A 115 -5.61 0.17 14.78
CA GLY A 115 -6.84 0.88 15.15
C GLY A 115 -7.16 2.08 14.26
N VAL A 116 -6.67 2.08 13.00
CA VAL A 116 -6.92 3.19 12.06
C VAL A 116 -8.13 2.96 11.15
N LEU A 117 -8.77 1.80 11.27
CA LEU A 117 -9.94 1.42 10.47
C LEU A 117 -11.29 1.66 11.16
N GLU A 118 -11.31 2.19 12.38
CA GLU A 118 -12.55 2.42 13.11
C GLU A 118 -13.50 3.34 12.34
N GLY A 119 -14.71 2.83 12.03
CA GLY A 119 -15.74 3.52 11.26
C GLY A 119 -15.37 3.78 9.79
N LYS A 120 -14.38 3.10 9.24
CA LYS A 120 -13.93 3.26 7.85
C LYS A 120 -14.51 2.21 6.93
N LEU A 121 -14.79 2.62 5.68
CA LEU A 121 -14.96 1.66 4.58
C LEU A 121 -13.60 1.10 4.21
N ALA A 122 -13.48 -0.22 4.12
CA ALA A 122 -12.22 -0.86 3.77
C ALA A 122 -12.43 -2.17 3.00
N THR A 123 -11.44 -2.56 2.23
CA THR A 123 -11.39 -3.84 1.53
C THR A 123 -10.07 -4.55 1.81
N CYS A 124 -10.04 -5.86 1.55
CA CYS A 124 -8.85 -6.69 1.70
C CYS A 124 -8.93 -7.92 0.80
N TYR A 125 -7.94 -8.79 0.92
CA TYR A 125 -8.00 -10.11 0.28
C TYR A 125 -9.16 -10.93 0.84
N PRO A 126 -9.93 -11.65 -0.01
CA PRO A 126 -11.07 -12.46 0.43
C PRO A 126 -10.71 -13.43 1.58
N GLY A 127 -11.50 -13.41 2.65
CA GLY A 127 -11.29 -14.22 3.84
C GLY A 127 -10.42 -13.56 4.93
N MET A 128 -9.90 -12.34 4.69
CA MET A 128 -9.11 -11.58 5.66
C MET A 128 -9.92 -10.51 6.41
N GLU A 129 -11.23 -10.37 6.11
CA GLU A 129 -12.13 -9.33 6.64
C GLU A 129 -12.17 -9.28 8.17
N LYS A 130 -12.05 -10.45 8.83
CA LYS A 130 -12.03 -10.56 10.30
C LYS A 130 -10.89 -9.80 10.99
N HIS A 131 -9.83 -9.44 10.24
CA HIS A 131 -8.70 -8.70 10.74
C HIS A 131 -8.85 -7.18 10.58
N LEU A 132 -9.87 -6.71 9.87
CA LEU A 132 -10.17 -5.30 9.67
C LEU A 132 -11.03 -4.76 10.82
N THR A 133 -10.50 -4.82 12.03
CA THR A 133 -11.23 -4.41 13.24
C THR A 133 -11.76 -2.98 13.12
N GLY A 134 -13.06 -2.81 13.33
CA GLY A 134 -13.73 -1.51 13.28
C GLY A 134 -14.16 -1.04 11.89
N ALA A 135 -13.76 -1.73 10.81
CA ALA A 135 -14.12 -1.36 9.45
C ALA A 135 -15.51 -1.89 9.03
N ASP A 136 -16.18 -1.13 8.17
CA ASP A 136 -17.25 -1.62 7.33
C ASP A 136 -16.65 -2.17 6.04
N THR A 137 -16.62 -3.49 5.89
CA THR A 137 -15.89 -4.17 4.82
C THR A 137 -16.70 -4.20 3.52
N ARG A 138 -16.01 -3.98 2.39
CA ARG A 138 -16.53 -3.96 1.03
C ARG A 138 -15.70 -4.85 0.10
N GLU A 139 -16.23 -5.10 -1.10
CA GLU A 139 -15.57 -5.91 -2.12
C GLU A 139 -15.00 -5.10 -3.28
N ASP A 140 -15.02 -3.78 -3.19
CA ASP A 140 -14.45 -2.90 -4.20
C ASP A 140 -12.96 -3.14 -4.38
N ARG A 141 -12.48 -2.97 -5.61
CA ARG A 141 -11.08 -3.22 -5.97
C ARG A 141 -10.11 -2.29 -5.24
N VAL A 142 -10.50 -1.02 -5.10
CA VAL A 142 -9.79 0.00 -4.30
C VAL A 142 -10.83 0.83 -3.57
N ILE A 143 -10.62 1.09 -2.28
CA ILE A 143 -11.43 2.00 -1.48
C ILE A 143 -10.57 3.12 -0.94
N VAL A 144 -11.05 4.34 -1.07
CA VAL A 144 -10.49 5.54 -0.44
C VAL A 144 -11.54 6.10 0.52
N ASP A 145 -11.26 6.06 1.81
CA ASP A 145 -12.09 6.67 2.85
C ASP A 145 -11.26 7.66 3.68
N GLY A 146 -11.32 8.93 3.26
CA GLY A 146 -10.50 9.99 3.84
C GLY A 146 -9.01 9.74 3.62
N LYS A 147 -8.29 9.42 4.68
CA LYS A 147 -6.85 9.12 4.64
C LYS A 147 -6.52 7.63 4.70
N VAL A 148 -7.52 6.78 4.63
CA VAL A 148 -7.36 5.32 4.56
C VAL A 148 -7.58 4.85 3.13
N VAL A 149 -6.63 4.08 2.60
CA VAL A 149 -6.71 3.51 1.24
C VAL A 149 -6.47 2.01 1.31
N THR A 150 -7.42 1.22 0.80
CA THR A 150 -7.30 -0.24 0.85
C THR A 150 -7.59 -0.87 -0.51
N SER A 151 -7.02 -2.05 -0.77
CA SER A 151 -7.21 -2.78 -2.03
C SER A 151 -7.16 -4.29 -1.82
N ARG A 152 -7.63 -5.06 -2.84
CA ARG A 152 -7.94 -6.49 -2.66
C ARG A 152 -6.77 -7.45 -2.83
N GLY A 153 -5.80 -7.19 -3.69
CA GLY A 153 -4.74 -8.17 -3.90
C GLY A 153 -3.85 -7.93 -5.12
N PRO A 154 -3.03 -8.90 -5.53
CA PRO A 154 -2.04 -8.72 -6.60
C PRO A 154 -2.66 -8.22 -7.91
N GLY A 155 -3.85 -8.70 -8.27
CA GLY A 155 -4.56 -8.28 -9.48
C GLY A 155 -5.15 -6.86 -9.43
N THR A 156 -5.09 -6.17 -8.28
CA THR A 156 -5.51 -4.77 -8.11
C THR A 156 -4.35 -3.85 -7.75
N ALA A 157 -3.12 -4.38 -7.65
CA ALA A 157 -1.96 -3.64 -7.18
C ALA A 157 -1.62 -2.41 -8.05
N LEU A 158 -1.77 -2.53 -9.37
CA LEU A 158 -1.51 -1.41 -10.27
C LEU A 158 -2.53 -0.28 -10.12
N GLU A 159 -3.83 -0.62 -10.05
CA GLU A 159 -4.90 0.34 -9.81
C GLU A 159 -4.73 1.03 -8.44
N PHE A 160 -4.39 0.25 -7.42
CA PHE A 160 -4.07 0.78 -6.09
C PHE A 160 -2.90 1.76 -6.14
N ALA A 161 -1.77 1.39 -6.75
CA ALA A 161 -0.59 2.25 -6.81
C ALA A 161 -0.85 3.56 -7.59
N LEU A 162 -1.61 3.50 -8.70
CA LEU A 162 -2.03 4.68 -9.45
C LEU A 162 -2.96 5.58 -8.63
N THR A 163 -3.89 5.00 -7.84
CA THR A 163 -4.70 5.75 -6.90
C THR A 163 -3.84 6.49 -5.86
N LEU A 164 -2.77 5.85 -5.35
CA LEU A 164 -1.83 6.51 -4.43
C LEU A 164 -1.13 7.71 -5.10
N VAL A 165 -0.75 7.58 -6.37
CA VAL A 165 -0.18 8.70 -7.16
C VAL A 165 -1.19 9.85 -7.26
N SER A 166 -2.44 9.54 -7.60
CA SER A 166 -3.51 10.53 -7.70
C SER A 166 -3.68 11.33 -6.40
N LEU A 167 -3.66 10.63 -5.26
CA LEU A 167 -3.83 11.25 -3.93
C LEU A 167 -2.64 12.10 -3.48
N LEU A 168 -1.42 11.76 -3.90
CA LEU A 168 -0.19 12.45 -3.49
C LEU A 168 0.19 13.59 -4.43
N ILE A 169 0.03 13.40 -5.73
CA ILE A 169 0.54 14.31 -6.77
C ILE A 169 -0.61 14.95 -7.55
N GLY A 170 -1.69 14.19 -7.76
CA GLY A 170 -2.87 14.67 -8.47
C GLY A 170 -3.28 13.78 -9.65
N PRO A 171 -4.53 13.93 -10.13
CA PRO A 171 -5.12 13.05 -11.14
C PRO A 171 -4.46 13.18 -12.51
N GLN A 172 -3.82 14.32 -12.83
CA GLN A 172 -3.11 14.47 -14.09
C GLN A 172 -1.89 13.54 -14.16
N LYS A 173 -1.10 13.44 -13.08
CA LYS A 173 0.07 12.54 -13.03
C LYS A 173 -0.35 11.07 -13.11
N GLU A 174 -1.48 10.71 -12.48
CA GLU A 174 -2.08 9.39 -12.63
C GLU A 174 -2.38 9.09 -14.11
N ALA A 175 -3.10 9.98 -14.82
CA ALA A 175 -3.45 9.80 -16.21
C ALA A 175 -2.22 9.70 -17.13
N ASP A 176 -1.19 10.52 -16.90
CA ASP A 176 0.06 10.48 -17.65
C ASP A 176 0.78 9.12 -17.47
N LEU A 177 0.76 8.57 -16.26
CA LEU A 177 1.32 7.24 -15.99
C LEU A 177 0.47 6.13 -16.61
N GLU A 178 -0.86 6.18 -16.53
CA GLU A 178 -1.74 5.23 -17.22
C GLU A 178 -1.41 5.16 -18.71
N GLN A 179 -1.27 6.31 -19.36
CA GLN A 179 -0.92 6.37 -20.77
C GLN A 179 0.47 5.79 -21.05
N SER A 180 1.49 6.20 -20.29
CA SER A 180 2.88 5.78 -20.54
C SER A 180 3.14 4.32 -20.20
N MET A 181 2.40 3.76 -19.25
CA MET A 181 2.45 2.35 -18.83
C MET A 181 1.49 1.47 -19.64
N LEU A 182 0.74 2.02 -20.61
CA LEU A 182 -0.25 1.31 -21.43
C LEU A 182 -1.33 0.62 -20.57
N VAL A 183 -1.77 1.30 -19.51
CA VAL A 183 -2.86 0.81 -18.66
C VAL A 183 -4.17 1.06 -19.37
N THR A 184 -4.83 0.00 -19.81
CA THR A 184 -6.18 0.09 -20.35
C THR A 184 -7.20 -0.11 -19.24
N ARG A 185 -8.00 0.92 -18.95
CA ARG A 185 -9.22 0.73 -18.14
C ARG A 185 -10.25 0.05 -19.02
N GLU A 186 -10.22 -1.28 -19.11
CA GLU A 186 -11.29 -2.07 -19.71
C GLU A 186 -12.56 -2.01 -18.85
N ILE A 187 -13.24 -0.86 -18.82
CA ILE A 187 -14.48 -0.73 -18.07
C ILE A 187 -15.70 -1.16 -18.92
N GLU A 188 -15.60 -1.26 -20.25
CA GLU A 188 -16.78 -1.53 -21.09
C GLU A 188 -16.68 -2.72 -22.07
N ALA A 189 -15.50 -3.28 -22.33
CA ALA A 189 -15.36 -4.28 -23.40
C ALA A 189 -15.67 -5.74 -22.98
N ARG A 190 -15.75 -6.05 -21.70
CA ARG A 190 -15.98 -7.44 -21.23
C ARG A 190 -17.46 -7.89 -21.28
N HIS A 191 -18.39 -7.01 -21.62
CA HIS A 191 -19.83 -7.34 -21.66
C HIS A 191 -20.36 -7.64 -23.06
N VAL A 192 -19.55 -7.70 -24.12
CA VAL A 192 -20.04 -7.78 -25.51
C VAL A 192 -19.79 -9.13 -26.20
N HIS A 193 -19.15 -10.10 -25.58
CA HIS A 193 -18.92 -11.38 -26.27
C HIS A 193 -19.39 -12.58 -25.46
N HIS A 194 -20.71 -12.71 -25.27
CA HIS A 194 -21.39 -13.98 -25.11
C HIS A 194 -22.80 -13.86 -25.76
N ALA A 195 -22.85 -14.03 -27.05
CA ALA A 195 -24.02 -14.45 -27.78
C ALA A 195 -23.68 -15.74 -28.53
#